data_2879783855e3fc19f7c8d901d7da40f3
#
_entry.id   2879783855e3fc19f7c8d901d7da40f3
#
_cell.length_a   1.000
_cell.length_b   1.000
_cell.length_c   1.000
_cell.angle_alpha   90.00
_cell.angle_beta   90.00
_cell.angle_gamma   90.00
#
_symmetry.space_group_name_H-M   'P 1'
#
loop_
_entity.id
_entity.type
_entity.pdbx_description
1 polymer ?
#
loop_
_entity_poly.entity_id
_entity_poly.type
_entity_poly.pdbx_seq_one_letter_code
_entity_poly.pdbx_strand_id
1 'polypeptide(L)'
;LQSFVMVNDEKEPALLGVAPMAGGTYLPGDPITVALVFDEIVDRQNSSLSSSLTISTNVGTLSYAGGADTNVLYFTGKVASAVSLNSTDALKVNSISSIGSIKDMCNLSGTSQTFSGGNTNIKVDATKPILTVRADTSGSLPRHKATITATGAASIQYAWTKDTALPGYGWQTITSGTQLTESRGTAGQTQTWYLHVLATAASGASAHQYQAFTFMNPAITDVSVRAGNTTSSADAADVWKPGKYIVVQYAGAQSTGTKLTFDGPKKAENSITSSSGSVYLYVTENGSYSVTLTDTYGNVISKTIEVRKIDSKKPTVTLRSGSSTGADTVYNELTIAVLPEDTGGSGVAKVEY
;
A
#
# COMPACT_ATOMS: atom_id res chain seq x y z
N LEU A 1 -2.46 -7.43 73.98
CA LEU A 1 -1.26 -8.22 73.68
C LEU A 1 -1.48 -8.93 72.35
N GLN A 2 -0.90 -8.41 71.29
CA GLN A 2 -0.82 -9.16 70.03
C GLN A 2 0.38 -10.14 70.19
N SER A 3 0.11 -11.44 70.16
CA SER A 3 1.14 -12.44 70.07
C SER A 3 1.61 -12.51 68.60
N PHE A 4 2.82 -12.14 68.35
CA PHE A 4 3.47 -12.41 67.09
C PHE A 4 4.02 -13.85 67.14
N VAL A 5 3.58 -14.70 66.24
CA VAL A 5 4.23 -15.96 65.96
C VAL A 5 5.42 -15.63 65.07
N MET A 6 6.63 -15.72 65.58
CA MET A 6 7.83 -15.72 64.76
C MET A 6 7.88 -17.09 64.06
N VAL A 7 7.63 -17.11 62.78
CA VAL A 7 7.91 -18.28 61.95
C VAL A 7 9.38 -18.18 61.59
N ASN A 8 10.18 -19.09 62.16
CA ASN A 8 11.57 -19.27 61.75
C ASN A 8 11.56 -20.10 60.46
N ASP A 9 11.80 -19.47 59.33
CA ASP A 9 11.95 -20.17 58.08
C ASP A 9 13.43 -20.53 57.91
N GLU A 10 13.70 -21.83 57.92
CA GLU A 10 15.05 -22.39 57.73
C GLU A 10 15.19 -23.08 56.36
N LYS A 11 14.14 -22.97 55.52
CA LYS A 11 14.09 -23.62 54.22
C LYS A 11 14.50 -22.65 53.13
N GLU A 12 15.49 -23.05 52.33
CA GLU A 12 15.90 -22.29 51.15
C GLU A 12 14.84 -22.39 50.03
N PRO A 13 14.63 -21.34 49.24
CA PRO A 13 13.70 -21.38 48.12
C PRO A 13 14.07 -22.45 47.11
N ALA A 14 13.15 -23.37 46.87
CA ALA A 14 13.33 -24.47 45.96
C ALA A 14 12.58 -24.27 44.66
N LEU A 15 13.26 -24.51 43.53
CA LEU A 15 12.63 -24.48 42.23
C LEU A 15 11.74 -25.69 42.00
N LEU A 16 10.45 -25.46 41.79
CA LEU A 16 9.48 -26.53 41.50
C LEU A 16 9.47 -26.92 40.01
N GLY A 17 9.82 -25.98 39.11
CA GLY A 17 9.86 -26.27 37.69
C GLY A 17 9.64 -25.07 36.81
N VAL A 18 9.43 -25.35 35.52
CA VAL A 18 9.08 -24.35 34.49
C VAL A 18 7.57 -24.29 34.40
N ALA A 19 6.98 -23.10 34.59
CA ALA A 19 5.55 -22.92 34.43
C ALA A 19 5.14 -23.16 32.97
N PRO A 20 3.96 -23.76 32.73
CA PRO A 20 3.41 -23.83 31.42
C PRO A 20 3.06 -22.40 30.96
N MET A 21 3.81 -21.89 29.99
CA MET A 21 3.48 -20.64 29.32
C MET A 21 2.60 -20.93 28.11
N ALA A 22 1.99 -19.89 27.53
CA ALA A 22 1.24 -20.04 26.30
C ALA A 22 2.09 -20.80 25.28
N GLY A 23 1.61 -21.96 24.87
CA GLY A 23 2.34 -22.84 23.96
C GLY A 23 2.52 -22.19 22.61
N GLY A 24 3.59 -22.50 21.92
CA GLY A 24 3.85 -21.99 20.58
C GLY A 24 5.05 -22.66 19.94
N THR A 25 5.12 -22.51 18.61
CA THR A 25 6.28 -22.91 17.84
C THR A 25 7.09 -21.65 17.51
N TYR A 26 8.34 -21.64 17.94
CA TYR A 26 9.27 -20.51 17.80
C TYR A 26 10.32 -20.79 16.74
N LEU A 27 10.84 -19.72 16.14
CA LEU A 27 11.97 -19.73 15.22
C LEU A 27 13.26 -19.26 15.88
N PRO A 28 14.43 -19.58 15.31
CA PRO A 28 15.66 -18.87 15.63
C PRO A 28 15.49 -17.36 15.48
N GLY A 29 15.82 -16.60 16.53
CA GLY A 29 15.66 -15.16 16.59
C GLY A 29 14.32 -14.66 17.16
N ASP A 30 13.31 -15.51 17.30
CA ASP A 30 12.04 -15.15 17.92
C ASP A 30 12.24 -14.81 19.42
N PRO A 31 11.51 -13.81 19.94
CA PRO A 31 11.48 -13.55 21.36
C PRO A 31 10.77 -14.68 22.09
N ILE A 32 11.35 -15.10 23.19
CA ILE A 32 10.79 -16.14 24.06
C ILE A 32 10.82 -15.71 25.51
N THR A 33 9.80 -16.07 26.27
CA THR A 33 9.72 -15.85 27.71
C THR A 33 9.51 -17.18 28.41
N VAL A 34 10.27 -17.43 29.49
CA VAL A 34 10.18 -18.63 30.34
C VAL A 34 9.91 -18.19 31.76
N ALA A 35 9.00 -18.87 32.44
CA ALA A 35 8.68 -18.63 33.82
C ALA A 35 9.17 -19.81 34.69
N LEU A 36 9.91 -19.49 35.73
CA LEU A 36 10.34 -20.43 36.74
C LEU A 36 9.46 -20.31 37.98
N VAL A 37 8.97 -21.43 38.50
CA VAL A 37 8.09 -21.48 39.69
C VAL A 37 8.89 -22.02 40.88
N PHE A 38 8.88 -21.25 41.95
CA PHE A 38 9.46 -21.63 43.25
C PHE A 38 8.37 -22.09 44.21
N ASP A 39 8.76 -22.80 45.24
CA ASP A 39 7.86 -23.30 46.32
C ASP A 39 7.39 -22.18 47.27
N GLU A 40 8.04 -21.03 47.21
CA GLU A 40 7.75 -19.84 48.02
C GLU A 40 7.96 -18.53 47.27
N ILE A 41 7.60 -17.41 47.93
CA ILE A 41 7.82 -16.06 47.40
C ILE A 41 9.30 -15.72 47.48
N VAL A 42 9.87 -15.32 46.36
CA VAL A 42 11.28 -14.96 46.22
C VAL A 42 11.48 -13.47 45.98
N ASP A 43 12.61 -12.95 46.49
CA ASP A 43 13.12 -11.57 46.29
C ASP A 43 12.24 -10.43 46.83
N ARG A 44 11.45 -10.70 47.87
CA ARG A 44 10.50 -9.71 48.42
C ARG A 44 11.14 -8.44 49.02
N GLN A 45 12.41 -8.50 49.37
CA GLN A 45 13.11 -7.38 50.01
C GLN A 45 14.38 -6.97 49.27
N ASN A 46 14.73 -7.61 48.20
CA ASN A 46 16.01 -7.45 47.56
C ASN A 46 15.80 -6.99 46.09
N SER A 47 15.92 -5.70 45.84
CA SER A 47 15.92 -5.14 44.48
C SER A 47 17.16 -5.52 43.64
N SER A 48 17.87 -6.57 44.00
CA SER A 48 19.13 -7.00 43.37
C SER A 48 18.97 -7.94 42.21
N LEU A 49 17.75 -8.46 41.94
CA LEU A 49 17.52 -9.23 40.73
C LEU A 49 17.68 -8.30 39.49
N SER A 50 18.71 -8.57 38.75
CA SER A 50 19.06 -7.74 37.57
C SER A 50 19.15 -8.61 36.33
N SER A 51 19.31 -7.96 35.16
CA SER A 51 19.54 -8.65 33.89
C SER A 51 20.80 -9.55 33.88
N SER A 52 21.66 -9.45 34.90
CA SER A 52 22.77 -10.38 35.08
C SER A 52 22.34 -11.79 35.58
N LEU A 53 21.17 -11.91 36.21
CA LEU A 53 20.55 -13.20 36.47
C LEU A 53 20.02 -13.78 35.16
N THR A 54 20.57 -14.90 34.75
CA THR A 54 20.21 -15.55 33.48
C THR A 54 19.90 -17.03 33.68
N ILE A 55 19.12 -17.58 32.77
CA ILE A 55 18.96 -19.02 32.63
C ILE A 55 19.58 -19.50 31.33
N SER A 56 20.28 -20.61 31.37
CA SER A 56 20.70 -21.35 30.19
C SER A 56 19.64 -22.36 29.82
N THR A 57 19.18 -22.33 28.56
CA THR A 57 18.20 -23.27 28.05
C THR A 57 18.76 -23.99 26.84
N ASN A 58 18.09 -25.05 26.39
CA ASN A 58 18.42 -25.70 25.11
C ASN A 58 18.08 -24.86 23.87
N VAL A 59 17.47 -23.67 24.06
CA VAL A 59 17.14 -22.73 22.98
C VAL A 59 17.93 -21.42 23.03
N GLY A 60 18.76 -21.24 24.06
CA GLY A 60 19.58 -20.05 24.25
C GLY A 60 19.62 -19.58 25.71
N THR A 61 20.31 -18.46 25.95
CA THR A 61 20.38 -17.80 27.24
C THR A 61 19.32 -16.73 27.36
N LEU A 62 18.54 -16.76 28.44
CA LEU A 62 17.48 -15.77 28.70
C LEU A 62 17.84 -15.00 29.97
N SER A 63 17.56 -13.69 29.98
CA SER A 63 17.83 -12.79 31.10
C SER A 63 16.57 -12.54 31.93
N TYR A 64 16.74 -12.30 33.20
CA TYR A 64 15.64 -11.94 34.09
C TYR A 64 14.89 -10.74 33.61
N ALA A 65 13.56 -10.84 33.67
CA ALA A 65 12.64 -9.81 33.11
C ALA A 65 11.54 -9.37 34.10
N GLY A 66 11.42 -10.02 35.25
CA GLY A 66 10.44 -9.65 36.27
C GLY A 66 9.95 -10.81 37.12
N GLY A 67 8.96 -10.54 37.99
CA GLY A 67 8.35 -11.51 38.87
C GLY A 67 8.87 -11.49 40.33
N ALA A 68 9.73 -10.54 40.70
CA ALA A 68 10.09 -10.30 42.10
C ALA A 68 8.84 -10.15 42.97
N ASP A 69 8.94 -10.51 44.27
CA ASP A 69 7.82 -10.56 45.23
C ASP A 69 6.74 -11.57 44.89
N THR A 70 7.00 -12.52 44.03
CA THR A 70 6.14 -13.68 43.75
C THR A 70 6.93 -14.99 43.80
N ASN A 71 6.22 -16.09 43.67
CA ASN A 71 6.86 -17.40 43.53
C ASN A 71 7.16 -17.74 42.05
N VAL A 72 7.05 -16.77 41.11
CA VAL A 72 7.27 -16.97 39.67
C VAL A 72 8.22 -15.90 39.12
N LEU A 73 9.39 -16.30 38.66
CA LEU A 73 10.33 -15.40 37.98
C LEU A 73 10.28 -15.58 36.46
N TYR A 74 10.23 -14.46 35.74
CA TYR A 74 10.19 -14.44 34.28
C TYR A 74 11.56 -14.13 33.68
N PHE A 75 11.92 -14.89 32.64
CA PHE A 75 13.14 -14.72 31.86
C PHE A 75 12.81 -14.56 30.39
N THR A 76 13.41 -13.57 29.73
CA THR A 76 13.18 -13.30 28.34
C THR A 76 14.48 -13.23 27.54
N GLY A 77 14.39 -13.54 26.27
CA GLY A 77 15.52 -13.49 25.34
C GLY A 77 15.08 -13.88 23.93
N LYS A 78 16.04 -14.27 23.12
CA LYS A 78 15.79 -14.75 21.75
C LYS A 78 16.23 -16.19 21.61
N VAL A 79 15.50 -16.96 20.82
CA VAL A 79 15.91 -18.29 20.39
C VAL A 79 17.22 -18.19 19.61
N ALA A 80 18.23 -18.96 20.01
CA ALA A 80 19.57 -18.90 19.41
C ALA A 80 19.56 -19.41 17.95
N SER A 81 20.37 -18.79 17.09
CA SER A 81 20.44 -19.08 15.66
C SER A 81 20.97 -20.49 15.30
N ALA A 82 21.71 -21.12 16.22
CA ALA A 82 22.34 -22.42 16.00
C ALA A 82 21.57 -23.61 16.63
N VAL A 83 20.34 -23.36 17.11
CA VAL A 83 19.55 -24.40 17.76
C VAL A 83 18.87 -25.27 16.73
N SER A 84 19.28 -26.53 16.67
CA SER A 84 18.59 -27.59 15.95
C SER A 84 17.87 -28.45 16.99
N LEU A 85 16.61 -28.12 17.31
CA LEU A 85 15.74 -28.99 18.11
C LEU A 85 14.80 -29.70 17.14
N ASN A 86 14.70 -31.04 17.31
CA ASN A 86 13.68 -31.81 16.60
C ASN A 86 12.30 -31.33 17.07
N SER A 87 11.32 -31.43 16.20
CA SER A 87 9.92 -30.99 16.44
C SER A 87 9.26 -31.63 17.68
N THR A 88 9.93 -32.62 18.32
CA THR A 88 9.49 -33.35 19.53
C THR A 88 10.20 -32.90 20.79
N ASP A 89 11.27 -32.11 20.71
CA ASP A 89 12.05 -31.74 21.90
C ASP A 89 11.41 -30.57 22.63
N ALA A 90 11.11 -30.80 23.92
CA ALA A 90 10.61 -29.75 24.80
C ALA A 90 11.71 -28.75 25.16
N LEU A 91 11.31 -27.48 25.41
CA LEU A 91 12.21 -26.51 26.03
C LEU A 91 12.67 -27.02 27.39
N LYS A 92 13.99 -27.03 27.60
CA LYS A 92 14.63 -27.43 28.85
C LYS A 92 15.47 -26.29 29.41
N VAL A 93 15.38 -26.08 30.73
CA VAL A 93 16.28 -25.19 31.44
C VAL A 93 17.45 -26.04 31.96
N ASN A 94 18.67 -25.68 31.53
CA ASN A 94 19.88 -26.42 31.87
C ASN A 94 20.51 -25.92 33.16
N SER A 95 20.49 -24.60 33.40
CA SER A 95 21.05 -24.00 34.61
C SER A 95 20.51 -22.59 34.83
N ILE A 96 20.61 -22.12 36.08
CA ILE A 96 20.39 -20.73 36.46
C ILE A 96 21.75 -20.18 36.87
N SER A 97 22.17 -19.06 36.26
CA SER A 97 23.35 -18.33 36.71
C SER A 97 23.01 -17.57 37.98
N SER A 98 23.95 -17.52 38.91
CA SER A 98 23.79 -16.73 40.15
C SER A 98 22.51 -17.09 40.97
N ILE A 99 22.15 -18.34 41.04
CA ILE A 99 20.96 -18.80 41.79
C ILE A 99 20.98 -18.34 43.26
N GLY A 100 22.13 -18.17 43.86
CA GLY A 100 22.28 -17.63 45.21
C GLY A 100 21.86 -16.15 45.35
N SER A 101 21.57 -15.45 44.27
CA SER A 101 20.95 -14.11 44.29
C SER A 101 19.44 -14.18 44.44
N ILE A 102 18.82 -15.33 44.23
CA ILE A 102 17.39 -15.55 44.43
C ILE A 102 17.23 -15.89 45.92
N LYS A 103 16.54 -15.05 46.66
CA LYS A 103 16.39 -15.17 48.10
C LYS A 103 14.93 -15.18 48.52
N ASP A 104 14.63 -15.87 49.61
CA ASP A 104 13.33 -15.81 50.27
C ASP A 104 13.18 -14.54 51.14
N MET A 105 12.09 -14.46 51.89
CA MET A 105 11.85 -13.40 52.88
C MET A 105 12.80 -13.41 54.08
N CYS A 106 13.39 -14.53 54.39
CA CYS A 106 14.36 -14.73 55.48
C CYS A 106 15.81 -14.54 55.05
N ASN A 107 16.04 -14.14 53.78
CA ASN A 107 17.34 -13.92 53.15
C ASN A 107 18.14 -15.22 52.95
N LEU A 108 17.45 -16.37 52.95
CA LEU A 108 18.06 -17.64 52.56
C LEU A 108 18.20 -17.69 51.04
N SER A 109 19.34 -18.16 50.58
CA SER A 109 19.67 -18.18 49.17
C SER A 109 19.28 -19.50 48.51
N GLY A 110 18.69 -19.42 47.31
CA GLY A 110 18.40 -20.60 46.50
C GLY A 110 19.67 -21.43 46.22
N THR A 111 19.55 -22.74 46.28
CA THR A 111 20.64 -23.67 45.98
C THR A 111 20.52 -24.20 44.55
N SER A 112 21.65 -24.59 43.95
CA SER A 112 21.70 -25.18 42.62
C SER A 112 20.89 -26.48 42.58
N GLN A 113 19.86 -26.51 41.74
CA GLN A 113 19.04 -27.69 41.55
C GLN A 113 19.17 -28.21 40.12
N THR A 114 19.13 -29.54 40.02
CA THR A 114 19.11 -30.20 38.70
C THR A 114 17.68 -30.18 38.18
N PHE A 115 17.46 -29.59 37.02
CA PHE A 115 16.17 -29.58 36.41
C PHE A 115 15.84 -30.93 35.79
N SER A 116 14.89 -31.63 36.34
CA SER A 116 14.28 -32.79 35.71
C SER A 116 12.93 -32.40 35.16
N GLY A 117 12.89 -32.05 33.88
CA GLY A 117 11.63 -31.72 33.21
C GLY A 117 11.77 -30.54 32.26
N GLY A 118 11.00 -30.58 31.24
CA GLY A 118 10.91 -29.50 30.25
C GLY A 118 9.47 -29.05 30.07
N ASN A 119 9.29 -27.84 29.58
CA ASN A 119 7.99 -27.37 29.16
C ASN A 119 7.69 -27.94 27.77
N THR A 120 6.74 -28.88 27.69
CA THR A 120 6.32 -29.51 26.42
C THR A 120 5.45 -28.61 25.53
N ASN A 121 4.99 -27.50 26.07
CA ASN A 121 4.13 -26.55 25.30
C ASN A 121 4.94 -25.60 24.42
N ILE A 122 6.24 -25.46 24.66
CA ILE A 122 7.13 -24.63 23.86
C ILE A 122 7.93 -25.53 22.94
N LYS A 123 7.75 -25.38 21.66
CA LYS A 123 8.50 -26.09 20.62
C LYS A 123 9.37 -25.09 19.86
N VAL A 124 10.58 -25.49 19.53
CA VAL A 124 11.41 -24.75 18.57
C VAL A 124 11.43 -25.54 17.28
N ASP A 125 10.79 -25.00 16.27
CA ASP A 125 10.80 -25.59 14.95
C ASP A 125 11.85 -24.87 14.09
N ALA A 126 13.04 -25.43 14.03
CA ALA A 126 14.10 -24.94 13.14
C ALA A 126 13.78 -25.20 11.65
N THR A 127 12.70 -25.90 11.35
CA THR A 127 12.31 -26.26 9.98
C THR A 127 11.31 -25.29 9.36
N LYS A 128 10.90 -24.22 10.06
CA LYS A 128 10.10 -23.16 9.42
C LYS A 128 10.84 -22.58 8.23
N PRO A 129 10.13 -22.27 7.14
CA PRO A 129 10.75 -21.64 6.00
C PRO A 129 11.33 -20.26 6.33
N ILE A 130 12.48 -19.95 5.74
CA ILE A 130 13.01 -18.59 5.74
C ILE A 130 12.35 -17.88 4.55
N LEU A 131 11.44 -16.94 4.83
CA LEU A 131 10.68 -16.20 3.84
C LEU A 131 11.24 -14.78 3.70
N THR A 132 11.40 -14.33 2.44
CA THR A 132 11.73 -12.94 2.12
C THR A 132 10.79 -12.44 1.03
N VAL A 133 10.15 -11.30 1.29
CA VAL A 133 9.35 -10.56 0.32
C VAL A 133 10.06 -9.23 0.06
N ARG A 134 10.59 -9.07 -1.13
CA ARG A 134 11.32 -7.87 -1.54
C ARG A 134 10.48 -7.07 -2.54
N ALA A 135 10.18 -5.82 -2.22
CA ALA A 135 9.64 -4.88 -3.17
C ALA A 135 10.74 -4.45 -4.16
N ASP A 136 10.54 -4.69 -5.46
CA ASP A 136 11.48 -4.29 -6.52
C ASP A 136 11.15 -2.89 -7.05
N THR A 137 9.99 -2.35 -6.67
CA THR A 137 9.54 -1.00 -7.00
C THR A 137 9.06 -0.27 -5.75
N SER A 138 9.24 1.04 -5.71
CA SER A 138 8.86 1.90 -4.60
C SER A 138 8.01 3.09 -5.07
N GLY A 139 7.36 3.77 -4.13
CA GLY A 139 6.50 4.92 -4.41
C GLY A 139 5.08 4.54 -4.83
N SER A 140 4.38 5.50 -5.44
CA SER A 140 3.01 5.32 -5.92
C SER A 140 3.03 5.10 -7.43
N LEU A 141 2.78 3.88 -7.87
CA LEU A 141 2.88 3.46 -9.28
C LEU A 141 1.60 2.72 -9.72
N PRO A 142 1.25 2.75 -11.00
CA PRO A 142 0.14 1.96 -11.53
C PRO A 142 0.44 0.45 -11.54
N ARG A 143 1.72 0.09 -11.51
CA ARG A 143 2.19 -1.31 -11.51
C ARG A 143 3.37 -1.47 -10.58
N HIS A 144 3.35 -2.52 -9.76
CA HIS A 144 4.44 -2.86 -8.86
C HIS A 144 5.03 -4.23 -9.14
N LYS A 145 6.29 -4.40 -8.76
CA LYS A 145 7.02 -5.65 -8.81
C LYS A 145 7.49 -6.05 -7.41
N ALA A 146 7.42 -7.34 -7.12
CA ALA A 146 7.93 -7.93 -5.91
C ALA A 146 8.56 -9.29 -6.20
N THR A 147 9.72 -9.55 -5.61
CA THR A 147 10.38 -10.87 -5.65
C THR A 147 10.17 -11.59 -4.33
N ILE A 148 9.73 -12.84 -4.41
CA ILE A 148 9.43 -13.70 -3.27
C ILE A 148 10.41 -14.86 -3.27
N THR A 149 11.16 -15.02 -2.18
CA THR A 149 12.05 -16.18 -1.98
C THR A 149 11.73 -16.87 -0.67
N ALA A 150 11.74 -18.20 -0.67
CA ALA A 150 11.60 -19.00 0.53
C ALA A 150 12.52 -20.21 0.47
N THR A 151 13.25 -20.45 1.56
CA THR A 151 14.12 -21.62 1.75
C THR A 151 13.47 -22.55 2.77
N GLY A 152 13.46 -23.86 2.50
CA GLY A 152 12.85 -24.86 3.38
C GLY A 152 11.32 -24.94 3.28
N ALA A 153 10.70 -24.27 2.30
CA ALA A 153 9.27 -24.35 2.05
C ALA A 153 8.92 -25.53 1.13
N ALA A 154 7.88 -26.26 1.50
CA ALA A 154 7.22 -27.25 0.65
C ALA A 154 6.12 -26.58 -0.21
N SER A 155 5.53 -25.50 0.28
CA SER A 155 4.58 -24.67 -0.47
C SER A 155 4.75 -23.20 -0.15
N ILE A 156 4.49 -22.34 -1.15
CA ILE A 156 4.50 -20.89 -1.04
C ILE A 156 3.23 -20.36 -1.68
N GLN A 157 2.51 -19.52 -0.93
CA GLN A 157 1.27 -18.92 -1.39
C GLN A 157 1.31 -17.41 -1.18
N TYR A 158 0.61 -16.67 -2.03
CA TYR A 158 0.43 -15.24 -1.85
C TYR A 158 -1.03 -14.83 -1.99
N ALA A 159 -1.40 -13.72 -1.36
CA ALA A 159 -2.69 -13.08 -1.50
C ALA A 159 -2.55 -11.56 -1.40
N TRP A 160 -3.48 -10.82 -2.01
CA TRP A 160 -3.55 -9.39 -1.91
C TRP A 160 -4.79 -8.95 -1.14
N THR A 161 -4.62 -8.09 -0.14
CA THR A 161 -5.72 -7.55 0.66
C THR A 161 -5.61 -6.03 0.83
N LYS A 162 -6.61 -5.46 1.49
CA LYS A 162 -6.65 -4.03 1.89
C LYS A 162 -6.14 -3.79 3.31
N ASP A 163 -5.84 -4.81 4.07
CA ASP A 163 -5.39 -4.75 5.45
C ASP A 163 -4.16 -5.62 5.69
N THR A 164 -3.59 -5.54 6.89
CA THR A 164 -2.38 -6.26 7.30
C THR A 164 -2.66 -7.61 7.98
N ALA A 165 -3.93 -7.95 8.22
CA ALA A 165 -4.32 -9.19 8.84
C ALA A 165 -4.07 -10.38 7.89
N LEU A 166 -3.73 -11.54 8.45
CA LEU A 166 -3.53 -12.76 7.66
C LEU A 166 -4.82 -13.11 6.90
N PRO A 167 -4.79 -13.17 5.56
CA PRO A 167 -5.99 -13.47 4.78
C PRO A 167 -6.53 -14.88 5.06
N GLY A 168 -7.85 -15.00 5.21
CA GLY A 168 -8.53 -16.28 5.33
C GLY A 168 -8.77 -16.99 3.99
N TYR A 169 -8.64 -16.30 2.85
CA TYR A 169 -8.94 -16.79 1.49
C TYR A 169 -8.13 -16.01 0.43
N GLY A 170 -8.28 -16.40 -0.82
CA GLY A 170 -7.67 -15.70 -1.97
C GLY A 170 -6.20 -16.07 -2.22
N TRP A 171 -5.71 -17.13 -1.60
CA TRP A 171 -4.34 -17.60 -1.76
C TRP A 171 -4.08 -18.22 -3.13
N GLN A 172 -2.95 -17.85 -3.72
CA GLN A 172 -2.45 -18.40 -4.98
C GLN A 172 -1.08 -19.02 -4.75
N THR A 173 -0.83 -20.19 -5.33
CA THR A 173 0.44 -20.91 -5.17
C THR A 173 1.49 -20.41 -6.16
N ILE A 174 2.72 -20.27 -5.65
CA ILE A 174 3.91 -19.87 -6.42
C ILE A 174 5.12 -20.72 -6.04
N THR A 175 6.23 -20.52 -6.74
CA THR A 175 7.54 -21.12 -6.42
C THR A 175 8.51 -20.07 -5.86
N SER A 176 9.53 -20.52 -5.14
CA SER A 176 10.61 -19.64 -4.67
C SER A 176 11.34 -18.99 -5.84
N GLY A 177 11.65 -17.71 -5.74
CA GLY A 177 12.21 -16.91 -6.82
C GLY A 177 11.19 -16.26 -7.74
N THR A 178 9.87 -16.48 -7.52
CA THR A 178 8.84 -15.85 -8.34
C THR A 178 8.88 -14.33 -8.20
N GLN A 179 8.89 -13.65 -9.34
CA GLN A 179 8.68 -12.22 -9.43
C GLN A 179 7.22 -11.95 -9.83
N LEU A 180 6.48 -11.33 -8.94
CA LEU A 180 5.12 -10.84 -9.22
C LEU A 180 5.19 -9.47 -9.88
N THR A 181 4.33 -9.25 -10.88
CA THR A 181 4.12 -7.94 -11.50
C THR A 181 2.63 -7.67 -11.54
N GLU A 182 2.19 -6.69 -10.75
CA GLU A 182 0.75 -6.47 -10.49
C GLU A 182 0.33 -5.03 -10.67
N SER A 183 -0.90 -4.86 -11.15
CA SER A 183 -1.64 -3.60 -11.17
C SER A 183 -2.95 -3.82 -10.41
N ARG A 184 -3.27 -2.94 -9.46
CA ARG A 184 -4.45 -3.09 -8.60
C ARG A 184 -5.10 -1.75 -8.31
N GLY A 185 -6.38 -1.79 -7.97
CA GLY A 185 -7.13 -0.63 -7.56
C GLY A 185 -8.09 -0.12 -8.64
N THR A 186 -8.70 1.03 -8.37
CA THR A 186 -9.73 1.65 -9.20
C THR A 186 -9.11 2.79 -10.00
N ALA A 187 -9.47 2.89 -11.29
CA ALA A 187 -9.05 4.00 -12.15
C ALA A 187 -9.41 5.37 -11.53
N GLY A 188 -8.50 6.32 -11.61
CA GLY A 188 -8.61 7.65 -11.01
C GLY A 188 -8.31 7.70 -9.51
N GLN A 189 -7.91 6.61 -8.89
CA GLN A 189 -7.65 6.54 -7.44
C GLN A 189 -6.24 6.06 -7.12
N THR A 190 -5.75 6.52 -5.97
CA THR A 190 -4.55 6.01 -5.32
C THR A 190 -4.98 5.14 -4.14
N GLN A 191 -4.51 3.88 -4.10
CA GLN A 191 -4.94 2.90 -3.10
C GLN A 191 -3.77 2.06 -2.63
N THR A 192 -3.67 1.82 -1.31
CA THR A 192 -2.70 0.88 -0.74
C THR A 192 -3.28 -0.51 -0.68
N TRP A 193 -2.47 -1.49 -1.11
CA TRP A 193 -2.73 -2.92 -1.03
C TRP A 193 -1.55 -3.60 -0.35
N TYR A 194 -1.83 -4.70 0.33
CA TYR A 194 -0.83 -5.52 1.01
C TYR A 194 -0.67 -6.85 0.29
N LEU A 195 0.55 -7.13 -0.13
CA LEU A 195 0.96 -8.45 -0.61
C LEU A 195 1.29 -9.31 0.61
N HIS A 196 0.47 -10.28 0.90
CA HIS A 196 0.74 -11.30 1.91
C HIS A 196 1.38 -12.51 1.26
N VAL A 197 2.37 -13.08 1.92
CA VAL A 197 3.03 -14.32 1.48
C VAL A 197 3.11 -15.27 2.67
N LEU A 198 2.69 -16.51 2.43
CA LEU A 198 2.72 -17.61 3.39
C LEU A 198 3.58 -18.73 2.81
N ALA A 199 4.65 -19.07 3.50
CA ALA A 199 5.50 -20.20 3.17
C ALA A 199 5.30 -21.30 4.21
N THR A 200 5.04 -22.54 3.78
CA THR A 200 4.79 -23.69 4.67
C THR A 200 5.78 -24.80 4.38
N ALA A 201 6.46 -25.28 5.42
CA ALA A 201 7.35 -26.45 5.35
C ALA A 201 6.58 -27.76 5.23
N ALA A 202 7.26 -28.84 4.90
CA ALA A 202 6.65 -30.19 4.87
C ALA A 202 6.15 -30.63 6.26
N SER A 203 6.70 -30.09 7.34
CA SER A 203 6.24 -30.30 8.73
C SER A 203 4.91 -29.59 9.05
N GLY A 204 4.41 -28.72 8.19
CA GLY A 204 3.25 -27.86 8.44
C GLY A 204 3.60 -26.54 9.13
N ALA A 205 4.84 -26.34 9.57
CA ALA A 205 5.28 -25.06 10.12
C ALA A 205 5.30 -23.98 9.05
N SER A 206 4.82 -22.76 9.36
CA SER A 206 4.68 -21.70 8.39
C SER A 206 5.32 -20.38 8.81
N ALA A 207 5.78 -19.61 7.84
CA ALA A 207 6.22 -18.24 7.96
C ALA A 207 5.32 -17.32 7.13
N HIS A 208 4.89 -16.20 7.70
CA HIS A 208 4.07 -15.20 7.03
C HIS A 208 4.78 -13.86 7.02
N GLN A 209 4.76 -13.20 5.89
CA GLN A 209 5.19 -11.80 5.74
C GLN A 209 4.19 -11.04 4.88
N TYR A 210 4.14 -9.71 5.04
CA TYR A 210 3.41 -8.85 4.13
C TYR A 210 4.24 -7.62 3.74
N GLN A 211 3.94 -7.08 2.55
CA GLN A 211 4.56 -5.87 2.00
C GLN A 211 3.48 -4.94 1.47
N ALA A 212 3.51 -3.67 1.87
CA ALA A 212 2.60 -2.65 1.37
C ALA A 212 3.06 -2.11 0.01
N PHE A 213 2.09 -1.90 -0.90
CA PHE A 213 2.27 -1.24 -2.19
C PHE A 213 1.16 -0.22 -2.41
N THR A 214 1.54 0.96 -2.89
CA THR A 214 0.58 2.03 -3.21
C THR A 214 0.41 2.12 -4.72
N PHE A 215 -0.75 1.70 -5.21
CA PHE A 215 -1.13 1.75 -6.62
C PHE A 215 -1.79 3.09 -6.93
N MET A 216 -1.29 3.77 -7.97
CA MET A 216 -1.85 5.00 -8.49
C MET A 216 -2.33 4.73 -9.91
N ASN A 217 -3.66 4.71 -10.10
CA ASN A 217 -4.28 4.31 -11.35
C ASN A 217 -4.81 5.53 -12.11
N PRO A 218 -4.23 5.91 -13.26
CA PRO A 218 -4.69 7.07 -14.01
C PRO A 218 -6.07 6.85 -14.61
N ALA A 219 -6.84 7.95 -14.75
CA ALA A 219 -8.08 7.99 -15.50
C ALA A 219 -8.33 9.36 -16.11
N ILE A 220 -8.97 9.40 -17.27
CA ILE A 220 -9.66 10.59 -17.76
C ILE A 220 -11.06 10.55 -17.14
N THR A 221 -11.32 11.43 -16.18
CA THR A 221 -12.58 11.46 -15.43
C THR A 221 -13.68 12.15 -16.20
N ASP A 222 -13.34 13.23 -16.92
CA ASP A 222 -14.27 13.96 -17.78
C ASP A 222 -13.61 14.54 -19.03
N VAL A 223 -14.38 14.67 -20.10
CA VAL A 223 -14.02 15.43 -21.31
C VAL A 223 -15.24 16.23 -21.74
N SER A 224 -15.11 17.55 -21.79
CA SER A 224 -16.19 18.46 -22.16
C SER A 224 -15.72 19.55 -23.14
N VAL A 225 -16.67 20.14 -23.85
CA VAL A 225 -16.44 21.29 -24.73
C VAL A 225 -17.05 22.54 -24.13
N ARG A 226 -16.28 23.62 -24.03
CA ARG A 226 -16.74 24.90 -23.46
C ARG A 226 -16.57 26.04 -24.45
N ALA A 227 -17.58 26.90 -24.57
CA ALA A 227 -17.58 28.04 -25.45
C ALA A 227 -16.96 29.31 -24.84
N GLY A 228 -16.83 29.36 -23.53
CA GLY A 228 -16.18 30.46 -22.80
C GLY A 228 -14.68 30.21 -22.57
N ASN A 229 -14.07 31.03 -21.72
CA ASN A 229 -12.69 30.78 -21.27
C ASN A 229 -12.62 29.52 -20.42
N THR A 230 -11.39 29.07 -20.10
CA THR A 230 -11.13 27.83 -19.36
C THR A 230 -11.78 27.77 -17.96
N THR A 231 -12.03 28.91 -17.32
CA THR A 231 -12.61 29.02 -15.99
C THR A 231 -14.16 29.11 -16.00
N SER A 232 -14.77 29.34 -17.16
CA SER A 232 -16.22 29.39 -17.28
C SER A 232 -16.82 28.01 -17.09
N SER A 233 -17.74 27.89 -16.15
CA SER A 233 -18.50 26.65 -15.90
C SER A 233 -19.63 26.45 -16.91
N ALA A 234 -20.00 27.49 -17.66
CA ALA A 234 -21.08 27.42 -18.63
C ALA A 234 -20.63 26.59 -19.84
N ASP A 235 -21.13 25.39 -19.92
CA ASP A 235 -21.03 24.59 -21.11
C ASP A 235 -22.04 25.11 -22.13
N ALA A 236 -21.56 25.92 -23.06
CA ALA A 236 -22.33 26.38 -24.22
C ALA A 236 -21.85 25.60 -25.44
N ALA A 237 -21.77 24.27 -25.35
CA ALA A 237 -21.39 23.43 -26.47
C ALA A 237 -22.25 23.68 -27.72
N ASP A 238 -23.47 24.12 -27.50
CA ASP A 238 -24.46 24.34 -28.56
C ASP A 238 -24.53 25.79 -29.11
N VAL A 239 -23.58 26.65 -28.72
CA VAL A 239 -23.49 28.03 -29.21
C VAL A 239 -22.39 28.16 -30.27
N TRP A 240 -22.68 28.92 -31.35
CA TRP A 240 -21.67 29.28 -32.35
C TRP A 240 -20.62 30.23 -31.76
N LYS A 241 -19.33 29.90 -31.96
CA LYS A 241 -18.18 30.68 -31.50
C LYS A 241 -17.02 30.59 -32.50
N PRO A 242 -16.11 31.55 -32.55
CA PRO A 242 -14.90 31.46 -33.36
C PRO A 242 -13.93 30.35 -32.93
N GLY A 243 -14.08 29.89 -31.72
CA GLY A 243 -13.32 28.78 -31.17
C GLY A 243 -13.88 28.33 -29.82
N LYS A 244 -13.50 27.15 -29.38
CA LYS A 244 -13.96 26.52 -28.14
C LYS A 244 -12.81 25.89 -27.41
N TYR A 245 -13.01 25.59 -26.13
CA TYR A 245 -12.06 24.81 -25.31
C TYR A 245 -12.54 23.39 -25.20
N ILE A 246 -11.64 22.42 -25.45
CA ILE A 246 -11.76 21.08 -24.96
C ILE A 246 -11.15 21.09 -23.58
N VAL A 247 -11.92 20.64 -22.57
CA VAL A 247 -11.50 20.54 -21.18
C VAL A 247 -11.45 19.09 -20.80
N VAL A 248 -10.30 18.64 -20.33
CA VAL A 248 -10.06 17.27 -19.90
C VAL A 248 -9.75 17.28 -18.41
N GLN A 249 -10.52 16.54 -17.63
CA GLN A 249 -10.24 16.29 -16.22
C GLN A 249 -9.63 14.90 -16.08
N TYR A 250 -8.61 14.80 -15.25
CA TYR A 250 -7.91 13.55 -14.98
C TYR A 250 -7.63 13.39 -13.49
N ALA A 251 -7.44 12.14 -13.06
CA ALA A 251 -7.07 11.79 -11.70
C ALA A 251 -6.22 10.50 -11.67
N GLY A 252 -5.53 10.24 -10.56
CA GLY A 252 -4.70 9.05 -10.36
C GLY A 252 -3.46 9.00 -11.25
N ALA A 253 -3.04 10.14 -11.82
CA ALA A 253 -1.89 10.22 -12.70
C ALA A 253 -0.58 10.39 -11.91
N GLN A 254 0.52 9.89 -12.47
CA GLN A 254 1.86 10.19 -11.98
C GLN A 254 2.27 11.60 -12.42
N SER A 255 2.85 12.37 -11.49
CA SER A 255 3.30 13.74 -11.75
C SER A 255 4.53 13.85 -12.66
N THR A 256 5.15 12.72 -13.00
CA THR A 256 6.32 12.66 -13.86
C THR A 256 6.14 11.56 -14.89
N GLY A 257 6.34 11.88 -16.17
CA GLY A 257 6.32 10.93 -17.27
C GLY A 257 4.94 10.57 -17.82
N THR A 258 3.84 11.00 -17.16
CA THR A 258 2.49 10.87 -17.74
C THR A 258 2.24 11.98 -18.74
N LYS A 259 1.67 11.64 -19.88
CA LYS A 259 1.36 12.57 -20.96
C LYS A 259 -0.11 12.53 -21.31
N LEU A 260 -0.66 13.69 -21.64
CA LEU A 260 -2.00 13.84 -22.20
C LEU A 260 -1.88 14.43 -23.61
N THR A 261 -2.36 13.69 -24.62
CA THR A 261 -2.31 14.07 -26.02
C THR A 261 -3.71 14.31 -26.57
N PHE A 262 -3.81 15.28 -27.47
CA PHE A 262 -4.99 15.54 -28.29
C PHE A 262 -4.64 15.20 -29.72
N ASP A 263 -5.49 14.44 -30.39
CA ASP A 263 -5.41 14.13 -31.81
C ASP A 263 -6.73 14.46 -32.51
N GLY A 264 -6.65 15.03 -33.70
CA GLY A 264 -7.78 15.50 -34.43
C GLY A 264 -7.37 16.65 -35.38
N PRO A 265 -8.30 17.58 -35.77
CA PRO A 265 -7.96 18.75 -36.59
C PRO A 265 -6.82 19.58 -35.97
N LYS A 266 -6.79 19.70 -34.67
CA LYS A 266 -5.66 20.29 -33.92
C LYS A 266 -5.05 19.27 -33.01
N LYS A 267 -3.71 19.15 -33.07
CA LYS A 267 -2.92 18.25 -32.20
C LYS A 267 -2.20 19.03 -31.09
N ALA A 268 -2.10 18.42 -29.91
CA ALA A 268 -1.34 18.97 -28.79
C ALA A 268 -0.91 17.87 -27.87
N GLU A 269 0.19 18.11 -27.12
CA GLU A 269 0.69 17.24 -26.05
C GLU A 269 0.96 18.07 -24.80
N ASN A 270 0.59 17.55 -23.64
CA ASN A 270 0.83 18.15 -22.34
C ASN A 270 1.46 17.13 -21.40
N SER A 271 2.53 17.51 -20.73
CA SER A 271 3.08 16.73 -19.63
C SER A 271 2.25 16.94 -18.36
N ILE A 272 1.90 15.87 -17.69
CA ILE A 272 1.15 15.91 -16.44
C ILE A 272 2.13 16.17 -15.30
N THR A 273 1.84 17.15 -14.46
CA THR A 273 2.68 17.58 -13.32
C THR A 273 2.03 17.40 -11.96
N SER A 274 0.80 16.88 -11.92
CA SER A 274 0.04 16.62 -10.69
C SER A 274 -0.74 15.30 -10.80
N SER A 275 -1.16 14.76 -9.67
CA SER A 275 -1.93 13.50 -9.63
C SER A 275 -3.37 13.65 -10.10
N SER A 276 -3.89 14.88 -10.12
CA SER A 276 -5.21 15.22 -10.65
C SER A 276 -5.21 16.65 -11.15
N GLY A 277 -6.11 16.98 -12.06
CA GLY A 277 -6.22 18.33 -12.57
C GLY A 277 -7.05 18.42 -13.85
N SER A 278 -6.89 19.56 -14.54
CA SER A 278 -7.54 19.82 -15.81
C SER A 278 -6.52 20.32 -16.83
N VAL A 279 -6.66 19.85 -18.07
CA VAL A 279 -5.89 20.32 -19.23
C VAL A 279 -6.87 20.93 -20.22
N TYR A 280 -6.46 22.02 -20.85
CA TYR A 280 -7.29 22.82 -21.76
C TYR A 280 -6.63 22.90 -23.14
N LEU A 281 -7.42 22.65 -24.18
CA LEU A 281 -7.00 22.88 -25.57
C LEU A 281 -7.99 23.82 -26.24
N TYR A 282 -7.54 25.01 -26.68
CA TYR A 282 -8.33 25.89 -27.52
C TYR A 282 -8.29 25.41 -28.97
N VAL A 283 -9.46 25.19 -29.57
CA VAL A 283 -9.64 24.70 -30.94
C VAL A 283 -10.50 25.66 -31.74
N THR A 284 -10.17 25.81 -33.02
CA THR A 284 -10.85 26.70 -33.96
C THR A 284 -11.48 25.97 -35.16
N GLU A 285 -11.51 24.64 -35.06
CA GLU A 285 -12.03 23.76 -36.11
C GLU A 285 -13.02 22.76 -35.52
N ASN A 286 -14.13 22.52 -36.24
CA ASN A 286 -15.08 21.48 -35.95
C ASN A 286 -14.47 20.10 -36.25
N GLY A 287 -14.85 19.09 -35.49
CA GLY A 287 -14.45 17.71 -35.76
C GLY A 287 -14.38 16.84 -34.51
N SER A 288 -13.96 15.63 -34.74
CA SER A 288 -13.73 14.64 -33.70
C SER A 288 -12.32 14.77 -33.14
N TYR A 289 -12.20 14.87 -31.84
CA TYR A 289 -10.92 14.91 -31.12
C TYR A 289 -10.80 13.70 -30.20
N SER A 290 -9.69 12.96 -30.33
CA SER A 290 -9.32 11.92 -29.42
C SER A 290 -8.40 12.48 -28.34
N VAL A 291 -8.73 12.24 -27.09
CA VAL A 291 -7.91 12.62 -25.93
C VAL A 291 -7.35 11.36 -25.32
N THR A 292 -6.03 11.30 -25.20
CA THR A 292 -5.31 10.11 -24.74
C THR A 292 -4.40 10.46 -23.59
N LEU A 293 -4.53 9.73 -22.47
CA LEU A 293 -3.65 9.76 -21.31
C LEU A 293 -2.75 8.53 -21.36
N THR A 294 -1.44 8.73 -21.39
CA THR A 294 -0.43 7.67 -21.42
C THR A 294 0.43 7.76 -20.17
N ASP A 295 0.50 6.66 -19.39
CA ASP A 295 1.34 6.59 -18.19
C ASP A 295 2.79 6.20 -18.52
N THR A 296 3.66 6.16 -17.50
CA THR A 296 5.08 5.80 -17.62
C THR A 296 5.32 4.36 -18.03
N TYR A 297 4.32 3.49 -17.98
CA TYR A 297 4.39 2.09 -18.39
C TYR A 297 3.80 1.84 -19.78
N GLY A 298 3.36 2.92 -20.45
CA GLY A 298 2.73 2.82 -21.78
C GLY A 298 1.26 2.39 -21.75
N ASN A 299 0.62 2.36 -20.58
CA ASN A 299 -0.82 2.14 -20.52
C ASN A 299 -1.55 3.37 -21.08
N VAL A 300 -2.55 3.13 -21.93
CA VAL A 300 -3.26 4.16 -22.69
C VAL A 300 -4.72 4.16 -22.29
N ILE A 301 -5.23 5.37 -21.97
CA ILE A 301 -6.64 5.60 -21.68
C ILE A 301 -7.11 6.69 -22.64
N SER A 302 -8.13 6.41 -23.45
CA SER A 302 -8.61 7.35 -24.46
C SER A 302 -10.09 7.66 -24.31
N LYS A 303 -10.46 8.90 -24.63
CA LYS A 303 -11.84 9.35 -24.82
C LYS A 303 -11.94 10.21 -26.08
N THR A 304 -13.06 10.13 -26.77
CA THR A 304 -13.32 10.94 -27.97
C THR A 304 -14.41 11.95 -27.66
N ILE A 305 -14.28 13.15 -28.22
CA ILE A 305 -15.29 14.20 -28.10
C ILE A 305 -15.50 14.90 -29.46
N GLU A 306 -16.76 15.20 -29.80
CA GLU A 306 -17.14 15.95 -30.96
C GLU A 306 -17.20 17.46 -30.65
N VAL A 307 -16.48 18.25 -31.41
CA VAL A 307 -16.54 19.69 -31.35
C VAL A 307 -17.34 20.20 -32.55
N ARG A 308 -18.38 20.95 -32.25
CA ARG A 308 -19.32 21.49 -33.26
C ARG A 308 -19.57 22.98 -33.04
N LYS A 309 -20.19 23.63 -34.03
CA LYS A 309 -20.57 25.05 -34.00
C LYS A 309 -19.38 25.98 -33.73
N ILE A 310 -18.27 25.69 -34.40
CA ILE A 310 -17.16 26.63 -34.54
C ILE A 310 -17.30 27.29 -35.92
N ASP A 311 -17.31 28.62 -35.92
CA ASP A 311 -17.26 29.44 -37.08
C ASP A 311 -16.39 30.67 -36.83
N SER A 312 -15.26 30.72 -37.50
CA SER A 312 -14.30 31.83 -37.46
C SER A 312 -14.30 32.68 -38.70
N LYS A 313 -15.13 32.32 -39.69
CA LYS A 313 -15.22 33.06 -40.93
C LYS A 313 -16.22 34.21 -40.79
N LYS A 314 -15.87 35.33 -41.37
CA LYS A 314 -16.78 36.48 -41.46
C LYS A 314 -17.72 36.28 -42.62
N PRO A 315 -19.00 36.67 -42.50
CA PRO A 315 -19.89 36.67 -43.64
C PRO A 315 -19.40 37.67 -44.71
N THR A 316 -19.66 37.33 -45.94
CA THR A 316 -19.39 38.16 -47.09
C THR A 316 -20.70 38.70 -47.66
N VAL A 317 -20.62 39.82 -48.31
CA VAL A 317 -21.77 40.46 -49.04
C VAL A 317 -21.37 40.74 -50.45
N THR A 318 -22.12 40.20 -51.34
CA THR A 318 -21.98 40.53 -52.76
C THR A 318 -23.14 41.42 -53.21
N LEU A 319 -22.81 42.52 -53.80
CA LEU A 319 -23.81 43.39 -54.40
C LEU A 319 -23.87 43.11 -55.91
N ARG A 320 -25.08 42.91 -56.44
CA ARG A 320 -25.34 42.76 -57.85
C ARG A 320 -26.34 43.83 -58.31
N SER A 321 -25.96 44.61 -59.24
CA SER A 321 -26.91 45.47 -59.96
C SER A 321 -27.70 44.67 -61.02
N GLY A 322 -28.92 44.98 -61.22
CA GLY A 322 -29.72 44.43 -62.34
C GLY A 322 -28.96 44.49 -63.65
N SER A 323 -28.98 43.38 -64.40
CA SER A 323 -28.28 43.31 -65.71
C SER A 323 -28.81 44.33 -66.70
N SER A 324 -28.02 45.33 -67.05
CA SER A 324 -28.22 46.07 -68.22
C SER A 324 -27.15 45.74 -69.28
N THR A 325 -27.53 45.28 -70.40
CA THR A 325 -26.64 45.00 -71.51
C THR A 325 -26.61 46.22 -72.48
N GLY A 326 -26.51 47.38 -71.95
CA GLY A 326 -26.43 48.59 -72.78
C GLY A 326 -25.60 49.67 -72.10
N ALA A 327 -24.63 50.24 -72.84
CA ALA A 327 -23.96 51.45 -72.41
C ALA A 327 -25.01 52.59 -72.46
N ASP A 328 -24.97 53.47 -71.47
CA ASP A 328 -25.74 54.69 -71.38
C ASP A 328 -27.27 54.62 -71.12
N THR A 329 -27.68 53.63 -70.33
CA THR A 329 -29.06 53.63 -69.82
C THR A 329 -29.15 54.43 -68.51
N VAL A 330 -29.86 55.55 -68.52
CA VAL A 330 -30.28 56.28 -67.32
C VAL A 330 -31.45 55.55 -66.71
N TYR A 331 -31.27 55.05 -65.52
CA TYR A 331 -32.35 54.37 -64.81
C TYR A 331 -33.07 55.35 -63.88
N ASN A 332 -34.42 55.36 -63.94
CA ASN A 332 -35.24 55.99 -62.90
C ASN A 332 -35.27 55.21 -61.60
N GLU A 333 -34.99 53.93 -61.71
CA GLU A 333 -34.90 53.03 -60.54
C GLU A 333 -33.76 52.01 -60.75
N LEU A 334 -32.92 51.86 -59.79
CA LEU A 334 -31.85 50.84 -59.74
C LEU A 334 -32.17 49.82 -58.68
N THR A 335 -32.38 48.57 -59.06
CA THR A 335 -32.50 47.49 -58.13
C THR A 335 -31.11 46.87 -57.81
N ILE A 336 -30.70 46.93 -56.60
CA ILE A 336 -29.48 46.30 -56.14
C ILE A 336 -29.85 45.04 -55.32
N ALA A 337 -29.41 43.90 -55.79
CA ALA A 337 -29.52 42.65 -54.99
C ALA A 337 -28.33 42.57 -54.01
N VAL A 338 -28.64 42.47 -52.73
CA VAL A 338 -27.68 42.24 -51.64
C VAL A 338 -27.69 40.77 -51.35
N LEU A 339 -26.60 40.09 -51.63
CA LEU A 339 -26.44 38.67 -51.46
C LEU A 339 -25.45 38.41 -50.31
N PRO A 340 -25.94 38.25 -49.09
CA PRO A 340 -25.10 37.86 -47.98
C PRO A 340 -24.83 36.35 -48.02
N GLU A 341 -23.60 35.97 -47.77
CA GLU A 341 -23.18 34.57 -47.69
C GLU A 341 -22.31 34.34 -46.47
N ASP A 342 -22.59 33.28 -45.74
CA ASP A 342 -21.76 32.82 -44.69
C ASP A 342 -21.33 31.37 -44.97
N THR A 343 -20.05 31.18 -45.27
CA THR A 343 -19.46 29.85 -45.52
C THR A 343 -19.00 29.14 -44.26
N GLY A 344 -19.09 29.79 -43.11
CA GLY A 344 -18.69 29.22 -41.81
C GLY A 344 -19.76 28.38 -41.14
N GLY A 345 -21.02 28.56 -41.53
CA GLY A 345 -22.16 27.77 -41.08
C GLY A 345 -22.95 28.38 -39.91
N SER A 346 -22.51 29.51 -39.33
CA SER A 346 -23.28 30.20 -38.27
C SER A 346 -24.46 31.00 -38.83
N GLY A 347 -24.43 31.29 -40.13
CA GLY A 347 -25.44 32.04 -40.81
C GLY A 347 -25.28 33.57 -40.65
N VAL A 348 -26.04 34.31 -41.48
CA VAL A 348 -26.07 35.76 -41.43
C VAL A 348 -27.24 36.23 -40.58
N ALA A 349 -26.96 36.82 -39.42
CA ALA A 349 -28.00 37.26 -38.48
C ALA A 349 -28.65 38.57 -38.87
N LYS A 350 -27.92 39.47 -39.57
CA LYS A 350 -28.40 40.80 -39.93
C LYS A 350 -27.65 41.35 -41.15
N VAL A 351 -28.37 42.01 -42.01
CA VAL A 351 -27.84 42.84 -43.13
C VAL A 351 -28.35 44.25 -42.92
N GLU A 352 -27.47 45.21 -42.93
CA GLU A 352 -27.81 46.65 -42.85
C GLU A 352 -27.38 47.35 -44.11
N TYR A 353 -28.20 48.30 -44.56
CA TYR A 353 -28.01 49.14 -45.79
C TYR A 353 -28.19 50.58 -45.44
#